data_1aa4ca3bb3b7bb8a41192630c7e0d9db
#
_entry.id   1aa4ca3bb3b7bb8a41192630c7e0d9db
#
_cell.length_a   1.000
_cell.length_b   1.000
_cell.length_c   1.000
_cell.angle_alpha   90.00
_cell.angle_beta   90.00
_cell.angle_gamma   90.00
#
_symmetry.space_group_name_H-M   'P 1'
#
loop_
_entity.id
_entity.type
_entity.pdbx_description
1 polymer ?
#
loop_
_entity_poly.entity_id
_entity_poly.type
_entity_poly.pdbx_seq_one_letter_code
_entity_poly.pdbx_strand_id
1 'polypeptide(L)'
;MNTEEFLRLIEKQCPCPQTLPKALQAMWYDNKGDWNKAHEIVQDARDADSAWVHAYLHRKEGDLNNARYWYRRSGQVEFLGGLNQEWEQITSVLLKKVNVMHGC
;
A
#
# COMPACT_ATOMS: atom_id res chain seq x y z
N MET A 1 14.34 -6.14 -0.71
CA MET A 1 13.34 -6.46 0.35
C MET A 1 12.17 -7.21 -0.28
N ASN A 2 11.70 -8.24 0.39
CA ASN A 2 10.50 -8.97 -0.02
C ASN A 2 9.37 -8.74 0.99
N THR A 3 8.19 -9.28 0.71
CA THR A 3 7.02 -9.06 1.56
C THR A 3 7.21 -9.59 2.98
N GLU A 4 7.84 -10.76 3.14
CA GLU A 4 8.11 -11.32 4.48
C GLU A 4 8.99 -10.40 5.31
N GLU A 5 10.02 -9.87 4.69
CA GLU A 5 10.96 -8.97 5.36
C GLU A 5 10.28 -7.65 5.72
N PHE A 6 9.46 -7.13 4.81
CA PHE A 6 8.66 -5.93 5.03
C PHE A 6 7.76 -6.11 6.27
N LEU A 7 7.04 -7.24 6.34
CA LEU A 7 6.19 -7.56 7.49
C LEU A 7 7.00 -7.72 8.78
N ARG A 8 8.15 -8.35 8.70
CA ARG A 8 9.01 -8.56 9.87
C ARG A 8 9.46 -7.22 10.47
N LEU A 9 9.83 -6.27 9.62
CA LEU A 9 10.24 -4.96 10.10
C LEU A 9 9.09 -4.20 10.76
N ILE A 10 7.87 -4.33 10.20
CA ILE A 10 6.68 -3.73 10.81
C ILE A 10 6.43 -4.36 12.18
N GLU A 11 6.50 -5.69 12.30
CA GLU A 11 6.28 -6.40 13.56
C GLU A 11 7.30 -6.01 14.64
N LYS A 12 8.54 -5.75 14.22
CA LYS A 12 9.59 -5.31 15.14
C LYS A 12 9.44 -3.85 15.54
N GLN A 13 8.42 -3.16 15.03
CA GLN A 13 8.16 -1.75 15.28
C GLN A 13 9.30 -0.84 14.81
N CYS A 14 9.96 -1.24 13.73
CA CYS A 14 10.95 -0.39 13.09
C CYS A 14 10.27 0.83 12.49
N PRO A 15 10.95 1.98 12.43
CA PRO A 15 10.38 3.14 11.74
C PRO A 15 10.25 2.87 10.26
N CYS A 16 9.20 3.43 9.65
CA CYS A 16 8.99 3.29 8.20
C CYS A 16 10.18 3.90 7.44
N PRO A 17 10.85 3.14 6.58
CA PRO A 17 11.96 3.69 5.81
C PRO A 17 11.49 4.84 4.91
N GLN A 18 12.12 5.99 5.03
CA GLN A 18 11.76 7.18 4.26
C GLN A 18 12.17 7.07 2.80
N THR A 19 13.02 6.09 2.47
CA THR A 19 13.43 5.84 1.09
C THR A 19 12.39 5.07 0.29
N LEU A 20 11.37 4.51 0.95
CA LEU A 20 10.30 3.83 0.25
C LEU A 20 9.45 4.81 -0.56
N PRO A 21 8.98 4.42 -1.75
CA PRO A 21 7.96 5.21 -2.46
C PRO A 21 6.72 5.40 -1.59
N LYS A 22 5.98 6.48 -1.83
CA LYS A 22 4.79 6.80 -1.04
C LYS A 22 3.78 5.66 -0.99
N ALA A 23 3.58 4.97 -2.12
CA ALA A 23 2.66 3.84 -2.16
C ALA A 23 3.04 2.77 -1.13
N LEU A 24 4.32 2.43 -1.03
CA LEU A 24 4.78 1.44 -0.06
C LEU A 24 4.76 1.97 1.38
N GLN A 25 5.05 3.25 1.57
CA GLN A 25 4.91 3.85 2.90
C GLN A 25 3.46 3.74 3.38
N ALA A 26 2.49 3.97 2.50
CA ALA A 26 1.08 3.83 2.84
C ALA A 26 0.74 2.38 3.20
N MET A 27 1.26 1.41 2.46
CA MET A 27 1.04 0.00 2.78
C MET A 27 1.64 -0.37 4.15
N TRP A 28 2.78 0.22 4.49
CA TRP A 28 3.40 0.05 5.81
C TRP A 28 2.45 0.51 6.92
N TYR A 29 1.95 1.74 6.81
CA TYR A 29 1.07 2.29 7.85
C TYR A 29 -0.28 1.58 7.89
N ASP A 30 -0.82 1.18 6.73
CA ASP A 30 -2.05 0.41 6.72
C ASP A 30 -1.92 -0.91 7.48
N ASN A 31 -0.80 -1.61 7.29
CA ASN A 31 -0.57 -2.87 8.01
C ASN A 31 -0.47 -2.65 9.52
N LYS A 32 0.01 -1.50 9.95
CA LYS A 32 0.06 -1.14 11.36
C LYS A 32 -1.30 -0.75 11.93
N GLY A 33 -2.32 -0.71 11.11
CA GLY A 33 -3.66 -0.31 11.54
C GLY A 33 -3.92 1.19 11.47
N ASP A 34 -3.03 1.94 10.82
CA ASP A 34 -3.17 3.39 10.70
C ASP A 34 -3.68 3.76 9.30
N TRP A 35 -4.96 3.50 9.07
CA TRP A 35 -5.61 3.79 7.78
C TRP A 35 -5.51 5.28 7.43
N ASN A 36 -5.74 6.15 8.42
CA ASN A 36 -5.72 7.60 8.19
C ASN A 36 -4.36 8.08 7.70
N LYS A 37 -3.28 7.60 8.31
CA LYS A 37 -1.94 7.95 7.90
C LYS A 37 -1.65 7.43 6.49
N ALA A 38 -2.04 6.18 6.21
CA ALA A 38 -1.86 5.59 4.88
C ALA A 38 -2.59 6.42 3.82
N HIS A 39 -3.84 6.77 4.07
CA HIS A 39 -4.65 7.58 3.14
C HIS A 39 -4.03 8.97 2.93
N GLU A 40 -3.60 9.61 4.01
CA GLU A 40 -2.96 10.92 3.93
C GLU A 40 -1.74 10.92 2.99
N ILE A 41 -0.94 9.85 3.06
CA ILE A 41 0.26 9.74 2.24
C ILE A 41 -0.05 9.69 0.74
N VAL A 42 -1.13 8.98 0.35
CA VAL A 42 -1.43 8.77 -1.07
C VAL A 42 -2.50 9.71 -1.64
N GLN A 43 -3.22 10.44 -0.78
CA GLN A 43 -4.38 11.20 -1.25
C GLN A 43 -4.06 12.25 -2.31
N ASP A 44 -2.88 12.86 -2.26
CA ASP A 44 -2.47 13.89 -3.21
C ASP A 44 -1.43 13.39 -4.22
N ALA A 45 -1.03 12.14 -4.13
CA ALA A 45 -0.05 11.58 -5.05
C ALA A 45 -0.71 11.26 -6.38
N ARG A 46 0.01 11.49 -7.48
CA ARG A 46 -0.56 11.36 -8.83
C ARG A 46 -0.10 10.13 -9.59
N ASP A 47 0.84 9.37 -9.03
CA ASP A 47 1.36 8.18 -9.70
C ASP A 47 0.35 7.02 -9.63
N ALA A 48 0.47 6.12 -10.61
CA ALA A 48 -0.45 4.99 -10.72
C ALA A 48 -0.39 4.06 -9.51
N ASP A 49 0.80 3.85 -8.95
CA ASP A 49 0.96 2.95 -7.79
C ASP A 49 0.25 3.52 -6.56
N SER A 50 0.36 4.83 -6.33
CA SER A 50 -0.36 5.47 -5.23
C SER A 50 -1.87 5.43 -5.44
N ALA A 51 -2.34 5.57 -6.69
CA ALA A 51 -3.76 5.42 -7.00
C ALA A 51 -4.25 4.01 -6.70
N TRP A 52 -3.42 2.99 -6.97
CA TRP A 52 -3.76 1.60 -6.67
C TRP A 52 -3.94 1.40 -5.15
N VAL A 53 -2.99 1.90 -4.36
CA VAL A 53 -3.10 1.83 -2.90
C VAL A 53 -4.33 2.61 -2.42
N HIS A 54 -4.60 3.76 -3.00
CA HIS A 54 -5.75 4.59 -2.67
C HIS A 54 -7.06 3.81 -2.89
N ALA A 55 -7.14 3.06 -4.01
CA ALA A 55 -8.29 2.20 -4.29
C ALA A 55 -8.47 1.13 -3.22
N TYR A 56 -7.38 0.45 -2.86
CA TYR A 56 -7.40 -0.57 -1.83
C TYR A 56 -7.89 0.00 -0.49
N LEU A 57 -7.41 1.19 -0.11
CA LEU A 57 -7.81 1.82 1.14
C LEU A 57 -9.30 2.13 1.18
N HIS A 58 -9.87 2.64 0.08
CA HIS A 58 -11.31 2.91 0.01
C HIS A 58 -12.12 1.62 0.01
N ARG A 59 -11.63 0.57 -0.66
CA ARG A 59 -12.28 -0.73 -0.60
C ARG A 59 -12.33 -1.25 0.84
N LYS A 60 -11.24 -1.10 1.57
CA LYS A 60 -11.13 -1.54 2.95
C LYS A 60 -12.14 -0.83 3.87
N GLU A 61 -12.36 0.46 3.63
CA GLU A 61 -13.35 1.20 4.43
C GLU A 61 -14.79 0.99 3.96
N GLY A 62 -14.99 0.27 2.87
CA GLY A 62 -16.34 -0.02 2.37
C GLY A 62 -16.88 0.98 1.35
N ASP A 63 -16.07 1.94 0.92
CA ASP A 63 -16.48 2.92 -0.09
C ASP A 63 -16.13 2.42 -1.48
N LEU A 64 -16.98 1.51 -1.98
CA LEU A 64 -16.70 0.82 -3.24
C LEU A 64 -16.75 1.73 -4.47
N ASN A 65 -17.60 2.74 -4.47
CA ASN A 65 -17.65 3.67 -5.61
C ASN A 65 -16.34 4.45 -5.74
N ASN A 66 -15.82 4.93 -4.62
CA ASN A 66 -14.56 5.65 -4.60
C ASN A 66 -13.40 4.72 -4.94
N ALA A 67 -13.45 3.48 -4.43
CA ALA A 67 -12.45 2.48 -4.77
C ALA A 67 -12.38 2.24 -6.28
N ARG A 68 -13.53 2.07 -6.93
CA ARG A 68 -13.59 1.85 -8.37
C ARG A 68 -13.01 3.02 -9.16
N TYR A 69 -13.27 4.24 -8.71
CA TYR A 69 -12.68 5.43 -9.33
C TYR A 69 -11.15 5.33 -9.31
N TRP A 70 -10.57 4.98 -8.18
CA TRP A 70 -9.12 4.90 -8.05
C TRP A 70 -8.49 3.69 -8.75
N TYR A 71 -9.20 2.55 -8.81
CA TYR A 71 -8.75 1.43 -9.63
C TYR A 71 -8.62 1.85 -11.08
N ARG A 72 -9.62 2.56 -11.61
CA ARG A 72 -9.55 3.04 -12.99
C ARG A 72 -8.36 3.97 -13.20
N ARG A 73 -8.12 4.86 -12.26
CA ARG A 73 -6.97 5.76 -12.36
C ARG A 73 -5.63 5.04 -12.28
N SER A 74 -5.58 3.94 -11.56
CA SER A 74 -4.35 3.16 -11.40
C SER A 74 -4.06 2.26 -12.59
N GLY A 75 -5.06 1.97 -13.41
CA GLY A 75 -4.93 1.00 -14.48
C GLY A 75 -4.99 -0.45 -13.99
N GLN A 76 -5.31 -0.67 -12.72
CA GLN A 76 -5.43 -2.02 -12.16
C GLN A 76 -6.88 -2.48 -12.18
N VAL A 77 -7.05 -3.81 -12.24
CA VAL A 77 -8.38 -4.42 -12.16
C VAL A 77 -8.84 -4.41 -10.71
N GLU A 78 -10.14 -4.18 -10.50
CA GLU A 78 -10.73 -4.26 -9.17
C GLU A 78 -10.48 -5.63 -8.55
N PHE A 79 -9.94 -5.66 -7.35
CA PHE A 79 -9.64 -6.92 -6.67
C PHE A 79 -10.92 -7.49 -6.06
N LEU A 80 -11.16 -8.79 -6.25
CA LEU A 80 -12.38 -9.45 -5.79
C LEU A 80 -12.15 -10.42 -4.62
N GLY A 81 -10.90 -10.62 -4.22
CA GLY A 81 -10.57 -11.51 -3.10
C GLY A 81 -10.55 -10.80 -1.77
N GLY A 82 -9.94 -11.43 -0.77
CA GLY A 82 -9.85 -10.87 0.57
C GLY A 82 -8.89 -9.69 0.67
N LEU A 83 -9.12 -8.84 1.66
CA LEU A 83 -8.29 -7.65 1.87
C LEU A 83 -6.83 -8.01 2.14
N ASN A 84 -6.57 -9.05 2.93
CA ASN A 84 -5.19 -9.48 3.20
C ASN A 84 -4.49 -9.95 1.94
N GLN A 85 -5.21 -10.63 1.06
CA GLN A 85 -4.66 -11.10 -0.21
C GLN A 85 -4.31 -9.92 -1.10
N GLU A 86 -5.17 -8.91 -1.14
CA GLU A 86 -4.90 -7.70 -1.92
C GLU A 86 -3.69 -6.94 -1.37
N TRP A 87 -3.62 -6.80 -0.04
CA TRP A 87 -2.47 -6.16 0.59
C TRP A 87 -1.16 -6.85 0.18
N GLU A 88 -1.13 -8.16 0.24
CA GLU A 88 0.05 -8.94 -0.14
C GLU A 88 0.40 -8.77 -1.62
N GLN A 89 -0.60 -8.79 -2.48
CA GLN A 89 -0.39 -8.62 -3.91
C GLN A 89 0.21 -7.26 -4.22
N ILE A 90 -0.40 -6.20 -3.71
CA ILE A 90 0.08 -4.84 -3.95
C ILE A 90 1.50 -4.69 -3.43
N THR A 91 1.73 -5.08 -2.18
CA THR A 91 3.04 -4.93 -1.55
C THR A 91 4.11 -5.71 -2.31
N SER A 92 3.82 -6.95 -2.69
CA SER A 92 4.76 -7.79 -3.43
C SER A 92 5.12 -7.17 -4.79
N VAL A 93 4.11 -6.69 -5.53
CA VAL A 93 4.34 -6.06 -6.83
C VAL A 93 5.17 -4.80 -6.70
N LEU A 94 4.83 -3.94 -5.72
CA LEU A 94 5.53 -2.68 -5.54
C LEU A 94 6.98 -2.89 -5.06
N LEU A 95 7.21 -3.88 -4.20
CA LEU A 95 8.56 -4.18 -3.73
C LEU A 95 9.48 -4.66 -4.85
N LYS A 96 8.92 -5.32 -5.88
CA LYS A 96 9.72 -5.75 -7.04
C LYS A 96 10.21 -4.58 -7.88
N LYS A 97 9.60 -3.41 -7.76
CA LYS A 97 9.96 -2.23 -8.52
C LYS A 97 11.06 -1.40 -7.86
N VAL A 98 11.40 -1.69 -6.61
CA VAL A 98 12.34 -0.89 -5.86
C VAL A 98 13.48 -1.75 -5.33
N ASN A 99 14.62 -1.10 -5.11
CA ASN A 99 15.78 -1.73 -4.54
C ASN A 99 16.09 -1.01 -3.24
N VAL A 100 15.54 -1.53 -2.14
CA VAL A 100 15.61 -0.87 -0.84
C VAL A 100 16.57 -1.59 0.06
N MET A 101 17.58 -0.87 0.54
CA MET A 101 18.43 -1.31 1.63
C MET A 101 17.76 -0.90 2.93
N HIS A 102 17.73 -1.80 3.87
CA HIS A 102 17.07 -1.52 5.14
C HIS A 102 17.95 -1.93 6.31
N GLY A 103 17.74 -1.25 7.39
CA GLY A 103 18.31 -1.59 8.69
C GLY A 103 17.36 -1.07 9.74
N CYS A 104 17.25 -1.77 10.82
CA CYS A 104 16.41 -1.33 11.91
C CYS A 104 17.16 -1.42 13.22
#